data_33dcafb9b7b4cbfa0c7e5002a4835c4b
#
_entry.id   33dcafb9b7b4cbfa0c7e5002a4835c4b
#
_cell.length_a   1.000
_cell.length_b   1.000
_cell.length_c   1.000
_cell.angle_alpha   90.00
_cell.angle_beta   90.00
_cell.angle_gamma   90.00
#
_symmetry.space_group_name_H-M   'P 1'
#
loop_
_entity.id
_entity.type
_entity.pdbx_description
1 polymer ?
#
loop_
_entity_poly.entity_id
_entity_poly.type
_entity_poly.pdbx_seq_one_letter_code
_entity_poly.pdbx_strand_id
1 'polypeptide(L)'
;PRRSMSEQAPRPERLVALFVTVFWAAVVFAVDGLLAVILDRDPIQSDVGPYYSVFAFVIAGLVLWMLLSGTSTSRHPVWGAVGAVALVYLSFLLIAALWDLPLVVEQALSPFVLTAAVLAGAAVVATWAGIRSLRWRRSRG
;
A
#
# COMPACT_ATOMS: atom_id res chain seq x y z
N PRO A 1 23.45 -35.11 14.84
CA PRO A 1 23.49 -34.06 13.83
C PRO A 1 22.77 -32.84 14.32
N ARG A 2 23.54 -31.83 14.74
CA ARG A 2 22.99 -30.52 15.12
C ARG A 2 22.54 -29.87 13.81
N ARG A 3 21.25 -29.89 13.52
CA ARG A 3 20.66 -28.94 12.58
C ARG A 3 20.89 -27.56 13.19
N SER A 4 21.89 -26.89 12.68
CA SER A 4 22.04 -25.47 12.89
C SER A 4 20.73 -24.82 12.41
N MET A 5 19.94 -24.33 13.36
CA MET A 5 18.91 -23.37 13.07
C MET A 5 19.67 -22.13 12.56
N SER A 6 19.95 -22.14 11.25
CA SER A 6 20.38 -20.92 10.58
C SER A 6 19.24 -19.94 10.78
N GLU A 7 19.41 -19.02 11.71
CA GLU A 7 18.61 -17.81 11.81
C GLU A 7 18.49 -17.26 10.39
N GLN A 8 17.30 -17.45 9.81
CA GLN A 8 17.01 -16.88 8.50
C GLN A 8 16.97 -15.40 8.70
N ALA A 9 18.11 -14.73 8.48
CA ALA A 9 18.18 -13.29 8.42
C ALA A 9 17.05 -12.80 7.50
N PRO A 10 16.23 -11.85 7.93
CA PRO A 10 15.12 -11.36 7.13
C PRO A 10 15.66 -10.91 5.78
N ARG A 11 15.10 -11.46 4.69
CA ARG A 11 15.56 -11.15 3.34
C ARG A 11 15.49 -9.64 3.15
N PRO A 12 16.56 -8.96 2.72
CA PRO A 12 16.62 -7.51 2.63
C PRO A 12 15.49 -6.91 1.80
N GLU A 13 14.96 -7.68 0.85
CA GLU A 13 13.82 -7.30 0.03
C GLU A 13 12.54 -7.08 0.85
N ARG A 14 12.31 -7.89 1.88
CA ARG A 14 11.13 -7.75 2.76
C ARG A 14 11.22 -6.53 3.67
N LEU A 15 12.43 -6.18 4.10
CA LEU A 15 12.66 -4.96 4.88
C LEU A 15 12.42 -3.72 4.03
N VAL A 16 12.93 -3.70 2.79
CA VAL A 16 12.67 -2.59 1.86
C VAL A 16 11.16 -2.46 1.60
N ALA A 17 10.47 -3.58 1.34
CA ALA A 17 9.03 -3.58 1.16
C ALA A 17 8.28 -3.03 2.38
N LEU A 18 8.72 -3.39 3.60
CA LEU A 18 8.15 -2.87 4.83
C LEU A 18 8.34 -1.35 4.95
N PHE A 19 9.56 -0.86 4.74
CA PHE A 19 9.84 0.58 4.77
C PHE A 19 9.02 1.37 3.76
N VAL A 20 8.91 0.86 2.53
CA VAL A 20 8.09 1.50 1.49
C VAL A 20 6.62 1.52 1.89
N THR A 21 6.10 0.43 2.47
CA THR A 21 4.71 0.37 2.94
C THR A 21 4.45 1.36 4.07
N VAL A 22 5.35 1.46 5.04
CA VAL A 22 5.23 2.43 6.15
C VAL A 22 5.31 3.86 5.61
N PHE A 23 6.22 4.14 4.68
CA PHE A 23 6.33 5.44 4.05
C PHE A 23 5.08 5.78 3.23
N TRP A 24 4.54 4.83 2.48
CA TRP A 24 3.26 4.97 1.77
C TRP A 24 2.13 5.35 2.74
N ALA A 25 2.00 4.63 3.86
CA ALA A 25 0.98 4.93 4.85
C ALA A 25 1.13 6.36 5.40
N ALA A 26 2.34 6.79 5.73
CA ALA A 26 2.61 8.15 6.20
C ALA A 26 2.22 9.21 5.16
N VAL A 27 2.56 8.99 3.89
CA VAL A 27 2.20 9.91 2.79
C VAL A 27 0.69 9.95 2.59
N VAL A 28 0.00 8.80 2.62
CA VAL A 28 -1.47 8.74 2.50
C VAL A 28 -2.11 9.52 3.63
N PHE A 29 -1.70 9.32 4.88
CA PHE A 29 -2.22 10.08 6.02
C PHE A 29 -2.01 11.59 5.86
N ALA A 30 -0.84 12.01 5.38
CA ALA A 30 -0.55 13.44 5.17
C ALA A 30 -1.43 14.03 4.06
N VAL A 31 -1.57 13.32 2.93
CA VAL A 31 -2.38 13.77 1.79
C VAL A 31 -3.87 13.75 2.13
N ASP A 32 -4.36 12.70 2.78
CA ASP A 32 -5.76 12.60 3.20
C ASP A 32 -6.11 13.66 4.25
N GLY A 33 -5.20 13.94 5.19
CA GLY A 33 -5.36 15.04 6.13
C GLY A 33 -5.44 16.40 5.43
N LEU A 34 -4.60 16.62 4.41
CA LEU A 34 -4.66 17.85 3.61
C LEU A 34 -5.95 17.92 2.78
N LEU A 35 -6.38 16.83 2.18
CA LEU A 35 -7.64 16.76 1.44
C LEU A 35 -8.84 17.02 2.35
N ALA A 36 -8.84 16.48 3.57
CA ALA A 36 -9.92 16.74 4.54
C ALA A 36 -10.06 18.23 4.85
N VAL A 37 -8.92 18.92 5.00
CA VAL A 37 -8.93 20.39 5.23
C VAL A 37 -9.40 21.16 3.99
N ILE A 38 -8.92 20.79 2.80
CA ILE A 38 -9.24 21.50 1.55
C ILE A 38 -10.71 21.29 1.16
N LEU A 39 -11.22 20.07 1.34
CA LEU A 39 -12.58 19.72 0.96
C LEU A 39 -13.60 20.04 2.06
N ASP A 40 -13.14 20.46 3.23
CA ASP A 40 -13.96 20.65 4.44
C ASP A 40 -14.88 19.43 4.69
N ARG A 41 -14.27 18.24 4.58
CA ARG A 41 -14.99 16.97 4.58
C ARG A 41 -14.17 15.89 5.29
N ASP A 42 -14.82 15.14 6.16
CA ASP A 42 -14.21 13.97 6.79
C ASP A 42 -14.00 12.83 5.78
N PRO A 43 -12.89 12.08 5.92
CA PRO A 43 -12.60 10.91 5.08
C PRO A 43 -13.69 9.84 5.10
N ILE A 44 -14.40 9.73 6.22
CA ILE A 44 -15.53 8.83 6.43
C ILE A 44 -16.67 9.65 7.01
N GLN A 45 -17.78 9.71 6.28
CA GLN A 45 -18.96 10.46 6.70
C GLN A 45 -19.94 9.61 7.49
N SER A 46 -19.88 8.28 7.33
CA SER A 46 -20.71 7.36 8.08
C SER A 46 -20.18 7.15 9.49
N ASP A 47 -21.07 7.04 10.47
CA ASP A 47 -20.72 6.78 11.87
C ASP A 47 -20.36 5.29 12.11
N VAL A 48 -19.21 4.89 11.57
CA VAL A 48 -18.72 3.50 11.61
C VAL A 48 -17.72 3.21 12.73
N GLY A 49 -17.45 4.21 13.55
CA GLY A 49 -16.49 4.12 14.64
C GLY A 49 -15.02 4.14 14.19
N PRO A 50 -14.09 4.37 15.14
CA PRO A 50 -12.67 4.58 14.83
C PRO A 50 -11.95 3.30 14.35
N TYR A 51 -12.49 2.13 14.67
CA TYR A 51 -11.83 0.85 14.35
C TYR A 51 -11.88 0.52 12.87
N TYR A 52 -12.90 0.95 12.13
CA TYR A 52 -13.02 0.70 10.71
C TYR A 52 -11.82 1.23 9.91
N SER A 53 -11.47 2.50 10.10
CA SER A 53 -10.36 3.13 9.37
C SER A 53 -9.03 2.46 9.66
N VAL A 54 -8.77 2.07 10.91
CA VAL A 54 -7.55 1.37 11.30
C VAL A 54 -7.49 -0.01 10.62
N PHE A 55 -8.58 -0.76 10.64
CA PHE A 55 -8.66 -2.08 10.00
C PHE A 55 -8.47 -1.98 8.49
N ALA A 56 -9.16 -1.07 7.82
CA ALA A 56 -9.05 -0.86 6.38
C ALA A 56 -7.61 -0.51 5.98
N PHE A 57 -6.96 0.38 6.75
CA PHE A 57 -5.57 0.78 6.51
C PHE A 57 -4.57 -0.35 6.72
N VAL A 58 -4.72 -1.14 7.78
CA VAL A 58 -3.85 -2.30 8.07
C VAL A 58 -3.96 -3.34 6.97
N ILE A 59 -5.17 -3.67 6.52
CA ILE A 59 -5.38 -4.64 5.43
C ILE A 59 -4.81 -4.12 4.12
N ALA A 60 -5.07 -2.85 3.76
CA ALA A 60 -4.50 -2.23 2.57
C ALA A 60 -2.96 -2.22 2.60
N GLY A 61 -2.37 -1.90 3.75
CA GLY A 61 -0.93 -1.95 3.96
C GLY A 61 -0.34 -3.35 3.83
N LEU A 62 -1.01 -4.38 4.36
CA LEU A 62 -0.60 -5.78 4.21
C LEU A 62 -0.65 -6.22 2.75
N VAL A 63 -1.69 -5.86 2.01
CA VAL A 63 -1.83 -6.14 0.58
C VAL A 63 -0.68 -5.49 -0.19
N LEU A 64 -0.40 -4.22 0.08
CA LEU A 64 0.71 -3.51 -0.56
C LEU A 64 2.06 -4.13 -0.22
N TRP A 65 2.30 -4.48 1.04
CA TRP A 65 3.54 -5.14 1.46
C TRP A 65 3.74 -6.49 0.76
N MET A 66 2.70 -7.31 0.64
CA MET A 66 2.75 -8.58 -0.10
C MET A 66 3.10 -8.35 -1.58
N LEU A 67 2.48 -7.35 -2.21
CA LEU A 67 2.76 -6.99 -3.59
C LEU A 67 4.21 -6.53 -3.78
N LEU A 68 4.69 -5.65 -2.93
CA LEU A 68 6.07 -5.14 -2.99
C LEU A 68 7.10 -6.26 -2.75
N SER A 69 6.79 -7.21 -1.86
CA SER A 69 7.66 -8.37 -1.59
C SER A 69 7.76 -9.32 -2.79
N GLY A 70 6.75 -9.34 -3.68
CA GLY A 70 6.71 -10.15 -4.90
C GLY A 70 7.25 -9.44 -6.16
N THR A 71 7.31 -8.10 -6.17
CA THR A 71 7.67 -7.30 -7.37
C THR A 71 9.14 -7.34 -7.75
N SER A 72 10.03 -7.87 -6.92
CA SER A 72 11.46 -7.98 -7.22
C SER A 72 11.77 -8.81 -8.47
N THR A 73 10.82 -9.63 -8.95
CA THR A 73 10.94 -10.51 -10.12
C THR A 73 10.20 -10.01 -11.37
N SER A 74 9.43 -8.93 -11.28
CA SER A 74 8.58 -8.47 -12.38
C SER A 74 9.38 -7.66 -13.42
N ARG A 75 9.26 -8.07 -14.70
CA ARG A 75 9.90 -7.37 -15.83
C ARG A 75 9.24 -6.02 -16.18
N HIS A 76 7.98 -5.86 -15.85
CA HIS A 76 7.18 -4.69 -16.22
C HIS A 76 6.56 -4.02 -14.99
N PRO A 77 7.00 -2.81 -14.61
CA PRO A 77 6.51 -2.11 -13.42
C PRO A 77 5.05 -1.66 -13.57
N VAL A 78 4.60 -1.43 -14.80
CA VAL A 78 3.24 -0.93 -15.08
C VAL A 78 2.17 -1.90 -14.61
N TRP A 79 2.31 -3.18 -14.91
CA TRP A 79 1.34 -4.20 -14.47
C TRP A 79 1.34 -4.37 -12.95
N GLY A 80 2.52 -4.28 -12.34
CA GLY A 80 2.63 -4.25 -10.87
C GLY A 80 1.94 -3.05 -10.25
N ALA A 81 2.10 -1.87 -10.84
CA ALA A 81 1.46 -0.65 -10.38
C ALA A 81 -0.07 -0.70 -10.55
N VAL A 82 -0.56 -1.13 -11.70
CA VAL A 82 -2.01 -1.32 -11.95
C VAL A 82 -2.59 -2.35 -10.97
N GLY A 83 -1.91 -3.46 -10.76
CA GLY A 83 -2.30 -4.46 -9.77
C GLY A 83 -2.36 -3.89 -8.35
N ALA A 84 -1.39 -3.07 -7.96
CA ALA A 84 -1.37 -2.43 -6.65
C ALA A 84 -2.53 -1.44 -6.47
N VAL A 85 -2.79 -0.59 -7.46
CA VAL A 85 -3.94 0.32 -7.46
C VAL A 85 -5.24 -0.47 -7.29
N ALA A 86 -5.45 -1.48 -8.12
CA ALA A 86 -6.67 -2.28 -8.10
C ALA A 86 -6.85 -3.03 -6.78
N LEU A 87 -5.81 -3.70 -6.28
CA LEU A 87 -5.91 -4.52 -5.06
C LEU A 87 -6.04 -3.69 -3.80
N VAL A 88 -5.34 -2.56 -3.69
CA VAL A 88 -5.51 -1.63 -2.57
C VAL A 88 -6.91 -1.02 -2.59
N TYR A 89 -7.38 -0.57 -3.75
CA TYR A 89 -8.74 -0.06 -3.90
C TYR A 89 -9.80 -1.12 -3.50
N LEU A 90 -9.69 -2.33 -4.06
CA LEU A 90 -10.60 -3.42 -3.74
C LEU A 90 -10.55 -3.85 -2.27
N SER A 91 -9.39 -3.76 -1.61
CA SER A 91 -9.30 -4.07 -0.18
C SER A 91 -10.11 -3.09 0.68
N PHE A 92 -10.10 -1.80 0.35
CA PHE A 92 -10.96 -0.82 1.03
C PHE A 92 -12.45 -1.12 0.80
N LEU A 93 -12.85 -1.44 -0.44
CA LEU A 93 -14.24 -1.79 -0.75
C LEU A 93 -14.67 -3.11 -0.07
N LEU A 94 -13.80 -4.10 -0.03
CA LEU A 94 -14.09 -5.37 0.63
C LEU A 94 -14.31 -5.18 2.14
N ILE A 95 -13.46 -4.41 2.80
CA ILE A 95 -13.64 -4.10 4.23
C ILE A 95 -14.92 -3.30 4.46
N ALA A 96 -15.23 -2.33 3.58
CA ALA A 96 -16.50 -1.62 3.62
C ALA A 96 -17.70 -2.57 3.49
N ALA A 97 -17.65 -3.51 2.55
CA ALA A 97 -18.73 -4.50 2.33
C ALA A 97 -18.91 -5.44 3.52
N LEU A 98 -17.84 -5.78 4.21
CA LEU A 98 -17.89 -6.62 5.41
C LEU A 98 -18.43 -5.87 6.64
N TRP A 99 -18.31 -4.53 6.63
CA TRP A 99 -18.74 -3.71 7.74
C TRP A 99 -20.19 -3.24 7.58
N ASP A 100 -20.49 -2.61 6.46
CA ASP A 100 -21.85 -2.16 6.10
C ASP A 100 -21.94 -1.91 4.58
N LEU A 101 -22.99 -2.43 3.94
CA LEU A 101 -23.16 -2.30 2.48
C LEU A 101 -23.28 -0.85 1.98
N PRO A 102 -24.00 0.09 2.62
CA PRO A 102 -24.03 1.49 2.24
C PRO A 102 -22.64 2.15 2.20
N LEU A 103 -21.73 1.71 3.07
CA LEU A 103 -20.36 2.22 3.13
C LEU A 103 -19.56 1.92 1.86
N VAL A 104 -19.91 0.85 1.12
CA VAL A 104 -19.24 0.51 -0.15
C VAL A 104 -19.40 1.64 -1.17
N VAL A 105 -20.59 2.19 -1.30
CA VAL A 105 -20.87 3.29 -2.26
C VAL A 105 -20.12 4.55 -1.83
N GLU A 106 -20.11 4.86 -0.55
CA GLU A 106 -19.36 6.00 -0.01
C GLU A 106 -17.87 5.85 -0.29
N GLN A 107 -17.28 4.69 0.00
CA GLN A 107 -15.85 4.44 -0.17
C GLN A 107 -15.46 4.33 -1.65
N ALA A 108 -16.31 3.77 -2.51
CA ALA A 108 -16.04 3.67 -3.94
C ALA A 108 -15.88 5.04 -4.63
N LEU A 109 -16.59 6.03 -4.15
CA LEU A 109 -16.55 7.41 -4.68
C LEU A 109 -15.66 8.34 -3.85
N SER A 110 -15.05 7.82 -2.79
CA SER A 110 -14.21 8.62 -1.88
C SER A 110 -12.90 9.05 -2.55
N PRO A 111 -12.58 10.34 -2.60
CA PRO A 111 -11.30 10.83 -3.09
C PRO A 111 -10.12 10.32 -2.23
N PHE A 112 -10.36 10.05 -0.96
CA PHE A 112 -9.36 9.53 -0.02
C PHE A 112 -8.92 8.12 -0.40
N VAL A 113 -9.88 7.21 -0.68
CA VAL A 113 -9.60 5.84 -1.13
C VAL A 113 -8.91 5.82 -2.50
N LEU A 114 -9.35 6.66 -3.43
CA LEU A 114 -8.72 6.81 -4.74
C LEU A 114 -7.28 7.30 -4.61
N THR A 115 -7.03 8.28 -3.77
CA THR A 115 -5.68 8.80 -3.50
C THR A 115 -4.78 7.73 -2.91
N ALA A 116 -5.25 6.98 -1.90
CA ALA A 116 -4.49 5.89 -1.30
C ALA A 116 -4.12 4.81 -2.32
N ALA A 117 -5.05 4.44 -3.21
CA ALA A 117 -4.83 3.47 -4.27
C ALA A 117 -3.80 3.96 -5.31
N VAL A 118 -3.92 5.20 -5.77
CA VAL A 118 -2.96 5.80 -6.73
C VAL A 118 -1.56 5.88 -6.13
N LEU A 119 -1.44 6.29 -4.87
CA LEU A 119 -0.17 6.34 -4.15
C LEU A 119 0.44 4.94 -3.96
N ALA A 120 -0.37 3.88 -3.85
CA ALA A 120 0.13 2.51 -3.83
C ALA A 120 0.77 2.12 -5.16
N GLY A 121 0.15 2.47 -6.28
CA GLY A 121 0.74 2.30 -7.62
C GLY A 121 2.07 3.06 -7.77
N ALA A 122 2.12 4.32 -7.31
CA ALA A 122 3.33 5.12 -7.32
C ALA A 122 4.45 4.49 -6.46
N ALA A 123 4.12 3.91 -5.30
CA ALA A 123 5.06 3.21 -4.44
C ALA A 123 5.70 2.00 -5.14
N VAL A 124 4.92 1.24 -5.92
CA VAL A 124 5.43 0.11 -6.71
C VAL A 124 6.42 0.59 -7.78
N VAL A 125 6.07 1.63 -8.52
CA VAL A 125 6.96 2.21 -9.55
C VAL A 125 8.25 2.76 -8.93
N ALA A 126 8.16 3.49 -7.83
CA ALA A 126 9.30 4.03 -7.12
C ALA A 126 10.24 2.94 -6.60
N THR A 127 9.69 1.86 -6.04
CA THR A 127 10.47 0.71 -5.58
C THR A 127 11.21 0.03 -6.73
N TRP A 128 10.52 -0.19 -7.87
CA TRP A 128 11.12 -0.78 -9.05
C TRP A 128 12.26 0.10 -9.61
N ALA A 129 12.03 1.41 -9.73
CA ALA A 129 13.04 2.35 -10.21
C ALA A 129 14.26 2.41 -9.27
N GLY A 130 14.03 2.38 -7.95
CA GLY A 130 15.09 2.36 -6.94
C GLY A 130 15.97 1.11 -7.05
N ILE A 131 15.35 -0.07 -7.15
CA ILE A 131 16.09 -1.34 -7.29
C ILE A 131 16.90 -1.34 -8.59
N ARG A 132 16.34 -0.85 -9.68
CA ARG A 132 17.03 -0.79 -10.99
C ARG A 132 18.22 0.16 -10.97
N SER A 133 18.11 1.31 -10.32
CA SER A 133 19.19 2.29 -10.21
C SER A 133 20.38 1.74 -9.38
N LEU A 134 20.10 0.98 -8.33
CA LEU A 134 21.13 0.35 -7.50
C LEU A 134 21.88 -0.78 -8.25
N ARG A 135 21.19 -1.55 -9.07
CA ARG A 135 21.83 -2.56 -9.93
C ARG A 135 22.77 -1.94 -10.95
N TRP A 136 22.38 -0.83 -11.54
CA TRP A 136 23.17 -0.09 -12.55
C TRP A 136 24.46 0.49 -11.97
N ARG A 137 24.42 0.97 -10.73
CA ARG A 137 25.61 1.49 -10.04
C ARG A 137 26.62 0.38 -9.73
N ARG A 138 26.15 -0.84 -9.38
CA ARG A 138 27.03 -1.98 -9.11
C ARG A 138 27.71 -2.56 -10.34
N SER A 139 27.17 -2.38 -11.54
CA SER A 139 27.77 -2.86 -12.78
C SER A 139 28.84 -1.91 -13.36
N ARG A 140 28.99 -0.71 -12.79
CA ARG A 140 29.98 0.29 -13.23
C ARG A 140 31.18 0.47 -12.28
N GLY A 141 31.17 -0.18 -11.15
CA GLY A 141 32.30 -0.20 -10.18
C GLY A 141 32.97 -1.57 -10.18
#